data_46ef35522db1fabb1cb9775d61313826
#
_entry.id   46ef35522db1fabb1cb9775d61313826
#
_cell.length_a   1.000
_cell.length_b   1.000
_cell.length_c   1.000
_cell.angle_alpha   90.00
_cell.angle_beta   90.00
_cell.angle_gamma   90.00
#
_symmetry.space_group_name_H-M   'P 1'
#
loop_
_entity.id
_entity.type
_entity.pdbx_description
1 polymer ?
#
loop_
_entity_poly.entity_id
_entity_poly.type
_entity_poly.pdbx_seq_one_letter_code
_entity_poly.pdbx_strand_id
1 'polypeptide(L)'
;MQRIVIVGGGVGGTMLANLLVVRLYPEILGGEVQVLLISDSPDHYYKPAFMYVAFEQFFLEDLKRPQRSLLRPEVIFQLDRVDRFDFPRQELQTRSGRRHGYDYLVIATGCVPAPERIEGLKEAGDHFYQYQPARRLAERLASLESGRVFITVSFPRTPNVPHQCGIAPVETTLMLDDYLRRRGVRERVEIVYTYPTTAQLLRNCLFLQRPTCEILPSLFEQRGIRFQRGFTLARVDPERRIAYSKEGDEQPFDLLMATPPIHAVDAVRECGLSQAAADEGWLPTNHETLQVYGVDRVYTLGDTVDLPVSKA
;
A
#
# COMPACT_ATOMS: atom_id res chain seq x y z
N MET A 1 35.12 2.54 -9.10
CA MET A 1 33.84 1.83 -9.30
C MET A 1 32.80 2.51 -8.45
N GLN A 2 31.77 3.11 -9.06
CA GLN A 2 30.63 3.70 -8.35
C GLN A 2 29.60 2.62 -8.02
N ARG A 3 29.05 2.67 -6.81
CA ARG A 3 28.06 1.72 -6.34
C ARG A 3 26.69 2.39 -6.18
N ILE A 4 25.71 1.91 -6.95
CA ILE A 4 24.29 2.28 -6.82
C ILE A 4 23.59 1.18 -6.03
N VAL A 5 23.07 1.51 -4.85
CA VAL A 5 22.34 0.56 -4.00
C VAL A 5 20.86 0.92 -4.01
N ILE A 6 20.03 -0.07 -4.31
CA ILE A 6 18.57 0.03 -4.32
C ILE A 6 18.04 -0.87 -3.20
N VAL A 7 17.22 -0.31 -2.31
CA VAL A 7 16.60 -1.04 -1.20
C VAL A 7 15.12 -1.19 -1.46
N GLY A 8 14.67 -2.43 -1.64
CA GLY A 8 13.28 -2.79 -1.92
C GLY A 8 13.08 -3.38 -3.31
N GLY A 9 12.69 -4.67 -3.36
CA GLY A 9 12.42 -5.45 -4.58
C GLY A 9 10.98 -5.31 -5.09
N GLY A 10 10.24 -4.26 -4.71
CA GLY A 10 8.93 -3.95 -5.27
C GLY A 10 9.01 -3.46 -6.73
N VAL A 11 7.86 -3.05 -7.30
CA VAL A 11 7.78 -2.58 -8.69
C VAL A 11 8.80 -1.48 -8.98
N GLY A 12 8.87 -0.45 -8.12
CA GLY A 12 9.77 0.69 -8.32
C GLY A 12 11.23 0.28 -8.34
N GLY A 13 11.70 -0.45 -7.32
CA GLY A 13 13.10 -0.85 -7.22
C GLY A 13 13.52 -1.83 -8.33
N THR A 14 12.67 -2.80 -8.67
CA THR A 14 12.92 -3.76 -9.76
C THR A 14 13.02 -3.07 -11.13
N MET A 15 12.07 -2.17 -11.42
CA MET A 15 12.09 -1.40 -12.67
C MET A 15 13.33 -0.50 -12.76
N LEU A 16 13.63 0.23 -11.67
CA LEU A 16 14.80 1.11 -11.64
C LEU A 16 16.10 0.34 -11.84
N ALA A 17 16.28 -0.80 -11.15
CA ALA A 17 17.48 -1.63 -11.32
C ALA A 17 17.69 -2.03 -12.78
N ASN A 18 16.64 -2.50 -13.44
CA ASN A 18 16.70 -2.88 -14.85
C ASN A 18 16.95 -1.67 -15.78
N LEU A 19 16.33 -0.53 -15.52
CA LEU A 19 16.54 0.69 -16.32
C LEU A 19 17.96 1.23 -16.18
N LEU A 20 18.53 1.21 -14.98
CA LEU A 20 19.92 1.61 -14.75
C LEU A 20 20.88 0.72 -15.53
N VAL A 21 20.68 -0.61 -15.55
CA VAL A 21 21.49 -1.50 -16.37
C VAL A 21 21.41 -1.14 -17.85
N VAL A 22 20.22 -0.84 -18.37
CA VAL A 22 20.06 -0.44 -19.77
C VAL A 22 20.78 0.87 -20.08
N ARG A 23 20.70 1.84 -19.17
CA ARG A 23 21.26 3.20 -19.38
C ARG A 23 22.76 3.28 -19.18
N LEU A 24 23.30 2.47 -18.26
CA LEU A 24 24.71 2.48 -17.84
C LEU A 24 25.42 1.17 -18.25
N TYR A 25 24.94 0.55 -19.32
CA TYR A 25 25.44 -0.76 -19.74
C TYR A 25 26.95 -0.79 -20.04
N PRO A 26 27.51 0.21 -20.80
CA PRO A 26 28.95 0.29 -21.03
C PRO A 26 29.78 0.41 -19.74
N GLU A 27 29.34 1.27 -18.81
CA GLU A 27 30.02 1.56 -17.54
C GLU A 27 29.99 0.33 -16.61
N ILE A 28 28.87 -0.43 -16.66
CA ILE A 28 28.73 -1.67 -15.88
C ILE A 28 29.67 -2.76 -16.44
N LEU A 29 29.71 -2.95 -17.75
CA LEU A 29 30.62 -3.90 -18.38
C LEU A 29 32.08 -3.50 -18.18
N GLY A 30 32.39 -2.20 -18.21
CA GLY A 30 33.72 -1.66 -17.92
C GLY A 30 34.12 -1.75 -16.44
N GLY A 31 33.22 -2.18 -15.55
CA GLY A 31 33.48 -2.26 -14.12
C GLY A 31 33.51 -0.89 -13.40
N GLU A 32 33.03 0.17 -14.06
CA GLU A 32 32.99 1.52 -13.49
C GLU A 32 31.80 1.71 -12.58
N VAL A 33 30.67 1.04 -12.88
CA VAL A 33 29.41 1.10 -12.13
C VAL A 33 28.94 -0.29 -11.71
N GLN A 34 28.40 -0.38 -10.50
CA GLN A 34 27.75 -1.58 -9.96
C GLN A 34 26.33 -1.24 -9.49
N VAL A 35 25.34 -2.03 -9.86
CA VAL A 35 23.95 -1.92 -9.39
C VAL A 35 23.65 -3.09 -8.46
N LEU A 36 23.34 -2.78 -7.19
CA LEU A 36 22.95 -3.75 -6.14
C LEU A 36 21.50 -3.51 -5.75
N LEU A 37 20.67 -4.54 -5.86
CA LEU A 37 19.30 -4.56 -5.32
C LEU A 37 19.24 -5.43 -4.06
N ILE A 38 18.81 -4.86 -2.94
CA ILE A 38 18.59 -5.58 -1.68
C ILE A 38 17.08 -5.68 -1.44
N SER A 39 16.57 -6.88 -1.20
CA SER A 39 15.17 -7.13 -0.88
C SER A 39 15.05 -8.18 0.23
N ASP A 40 14.06 -8.04 1.08
CA ASP A 40 13.73 -8.98 2.15
C ASP A 40 12.86 -10.16 1.69
N SER A 41 12.46 -10.17 0.41
CA SER A 41 11.68 -11.24 -0.19
C SER A 41 12.42 -11.87 -1.39
N PRO A 42 12.44 -13.21 -1.50
CA PRO A 42 12.93 -13.90 -2.69
C PRO A 42 11.95 -13.78 -3.87
N ASP A 43 10.70 -13.41 -3.58
CA ASP A 43 9.62 -13.31 -4.55
C ASP A 43 9.16 -11.85 -4.73
N HIS A 44 8.81 -11.53 -5.96
CA HIS A 44 8.10 -10.31 -6.32
C HIS A 44 6.60 -10.59 -6.38
N TYR A 45 5.81 -9.77 -5.69
CA TYR A 45 4.36 -9.90 -5.64
C TYR A 45 3.67 -8.78 -6.43
N TYR A 46 2.71 -9.14 -7.26
CA TYR A 46 1.82 -8.19 -7.90
C TYR A 46 0.69 -7.80 -6.93
N LYS A 47 1.02 -6.90 -6.00
CA LYS A 47 0.12 -6.49 -4.91
C LYS A 47 -1.25 -5.97 -5.35
N PRO A 48 -1.40 -5.20 -6.47
CA PRO A 48 -2.72 -4.74 -6.89
C PRO A 48 -3.74 -5.86 -7.11
N ALA A 49 -3.28 -7.07 -7.42
CA ALA A 49 -4.18 -8.20 -7.60
C ALA A 49 -4.61 -8.91 -6.30
N PHE A 50 -4.12 -8.50 -5.14
CA PHE A 50 -4.60 -9.08 -3.87
C PHE A 50 -6.09 -8.81 -3.62
N MET A 51 -6.66 -7.74 -4.17
CA MET A 51 -8.10 -7.51 -4.13
C MET A 51 -8.89 -8.64 -4.81
N TYR A 52 -8.36 -9.22 -5.88
CA TYR A 52 -9.01 -10.35 -6.59
C TYR A 52 -8.90 -11.67 -5.82
N VAL A 53 -7.90 -11.81 -4.94
CA VAL A 53 -7.81 -12.95 -4.00
C VAL A 53 -9.02 -12.96 -3.06
N ALA A 54 -9.47 -11.79 -2.59
CA ALA A 54 -10.64 -11.66 -1.73
C ALA A 54 -11.94 -12.21 -2.38
N PHE A 55 -11.98 -12.30 -3.72
CA PHE A 55 -13.10 -12.84 -4.49
C PHE A 55 -12.77 -14.15 -5.20
N GLU A 56 -11.75 -14.88 -4.74
CA GLU A 56 -11.34 -16.21 -5.23
C GLU A 56 -10.99 -16.26 -6.73
N GLN A 57 -10.57 -15.11 -7.32
CA GLN A 57 -10.20 -15.05 -8.74
C GLN A 57 -8.74 -15.40 -8.99
N PHE A 58 -7.85 -15.23 -7.99
CA PHE A 58 -6.44 -15.57 -8.07
C PHE A 58 -5.96 -16.23 -6.77
N PHE A 59 -4.95 -17.09 -6.92
CA PHE A 59 -4.19 -17.65 -5.81
C PHE A 59 -2.82 -16.96 -5.72
N LEU A 60 -2.12 -17.12 -4.58
CA LEU A 60 -0.82 -16.48 -4.35
C LEU A 60 0.20 -16.83 -5.44
N GLU A 61 0.19 -18.09 -5.88
CA GLU A 61 1.12 -18.59 -6.89
C GLU A 61 0.97 -17.87 -8.25
N ASP A 62 -0.24 -17.42 -8.57
CA ASP A 62 -0.51 -16.66 -9.78
C ASP A 62 0.10 -15.25 -9.72
N LEU A 63 0.21 -14.70 -8.51
CA LEU A 63 0.58 -13.31 -8.23
C LEU A 63 2.03 -13.11 -7.85
N LYS A 64 2.84 -14.15 -7.83
CA LYS A 64 4.26 -14.06 -7.49
C LYS A 64 5.17 -14.54 -8.63
N ARG A 65 6.36 -13.98 -8.65
CA ARG A 65 7.46 -14.44 -9.51
C ARG A 65 8.76 -14.40 -8.71
N PRO A 66 9.68 -15.33 -8.91
CA PRO A 66 11.00 -15.23 -8.30
C PRO A 66 11.64 -13.88 -8.63
N GLN A 67 12.06 -13.11 -7.62
CA GLN A 67 12.62 -11.77 -7.80
C GLN A 67 13.77 -11.78 -8.82
N ARG A 68 14.67 -12.78 -8.74
CA ARG A 68 15.81 -12.90 -9.64
C ARG A 68 15.40 -13.05 -11.12
N SER A 69 14.28 -13.68 -11.41
CA SER A 69 13.79 -13.86 -12.78
C SER A 69 13.31 -12.57 -13.46
N LEU A 70 13.05 -11.53 -12.67
CA LEU A 70 12.62 -10.22 -13.15
C LEU A 70 13.78 -9.22 -13.32
N LEU A 71 14.98 -9.61 -12.92
CA LEU A 71 16.16 -8.76 -12.95
C LEU A 71 17.09 -9.16 -14.10
N ARG A 72 17.69 -8.15 -14.74
CA ARG A 72 18.77 -8.35 -15.68
C ARG A 72 19.96 -9.06 -15.02
N PRO A 73 20.75 -9.85 -15.78
CA PRO A 73 21.90 -10.60 -15.23
C PRO A 73 22.91 -9.72 -14.49
N GLU A 74 23.11 -8.49 -14.95
CA GLU A 74 24.07 -7.52 -14.44
C GLU A 74 23.67 -6.92 -13.09
N VAL A 75 22.40 -7.02 -12.70
CA VAL A 75 21.94 -6.58 -11.36
C VAL A 75 22.42 -7.60 -10.32
N ILE A 76 23.19 -7.14 -9.36
CA ILE A 76 23.51 -7.94 -8.18
C ILE A 76 22.29 -7.96 -7.28
N PHE A 77 21.71 -9.13 -7.05
CA PHE A 77 20.58 -9.30 -6.15
C PHE A 77 21.03 -9.90 -4.83
N GLN A 78 20.67 -9.24 -3.73
CA GLN A 78 20.91 -9.73 -2.39
C GLN A 78 19.59 -9.90 -1.64
N LEU A 79 19.30 -11.12 -1.23
CA LEU A 79 18.19 -11.42 -0.34
C LEU A 79 18.62 -11.10 1.09
N ASP A 80 18.18 -9.96 1.61
CA ASP A 80 18.39 -9.52 2.99
C ASP A 80 17.45 -8.37 3.31
N ARG A 81 17.26 -8.08 4.58
CA ARG A 81 16.48 -6.91 5.05
C ARG A 81 17.42 -5.81 5.52
N VAL A 82 17.21 -4.59 5.05
CA VAL A 82 17.91 -3.42 5.59
C VAL A 82 17.24 -3.01 6.88
N ASP A 83 18.01 -2.97 7.96
CA ASP A 83 17.53 -2.58 9.29
C ASP A 83 17.99 -1.15 9.67
N ARG A 84 19.08 -0.63 9.07
CA ARG A 84 19.59 0.70 9.41
C ARG A 84 20.27 1.39 8.23
N PHE A 85 20.08 2.72 8.16
CA PHE A 85 20.81 3.63 7.28
C PHE A 85 21.75 4.52 8.09
N ASP A 86 23.00 4.69 7.61
CA ASP A 86 24.00 5.63 8.14
C ASP A 86 24.37 6.61 7.01
N PHE A 87 23.57 7.65 6.88
CA PHE A 87 23.74 8.63 5.78
C PHE A 87 25.04 9.39 5.83
N PRO A 88 25.55 9.83 7.02
CA PRO A 88 26.84 10.50 7.10
C PRO A 88 28.03 9.66 6.62
N ARG A 89 27.95 8.31 6.81
CA ARG A 89 28.99 7.38 6.34
C ARG A 89 28.71 6.82 4.96
N GLN A 90 27.58 7.15 4.36
CA GLN A 90 27.10 6.55 3.10
C GLN A 90 27.09 5.02 3.17
N GLU A 91 26.60 4.47 4.26
CA GLU A 91 26.48 3.04 4.51
C GLU A 91 25.06 2.65 4.91
N LEU A 92 24.72 1.41 4.67
CA LEU A 92 23.54 0.77 5.26
C LEU A 92 23.94 -0.56 5.92
N GLN A 93 23.15 -1.02 6.88
CA GLN A 93 23.33 -2.29 7.56
C GLN A 93 22.09 -3.16 7.37
N THR A 94 22.33 -4.41 7.00
CA THR A 94 21.28 -5.41 6.86
C THR A 94 21.13 -6.25 8.13
N ARG A 95 20.02 -6.96 8.22
CA ARG A 95 19.67 -7.85 9.34
C ARG A 95 20.71 -8.95 9.56
N SER A 96 21.34 -9.44 8.51
CA SER A 96 22.44 -10.40 8.62
C SER A 96 23.74 -9.80 9.19
N GLY A 97 23.77 -8.50 9.49
CA GLY A 97 24.93 -7.76 9.97
C GLY A 97 25.87 -7.27 8.88
N ARG A 98 25.58 -7.52 7.60
CA ARG A 98 26.42 -7.01 6.50
C ARG A 98 26.27 -5.51 6.37
N ARG A 99 27.37 -4.84 6.01
CA ARG A 99 27.41 -3.41 5.72
C ARG A 99 27.66 -3.19 4.24
N HIS A 100 26.94 -2.24 3.66
CA HIS A 100 27.08 -1.84 2.26
C HIS A 100 27.30 -0.34 2.18
N GLY A 101 28.45 0.05 1.69
CA GLY A 101 28.72 1.42 1.27
C GLY A 101 28.06 1.71 -0.08
N TYR A 102 27.69 2.95 -0.33
CA TYR A 102 27.09 3.40 -1.59
C TYR A 102 27.64 4.75 -2.02
N ASP A 103 27.68 5.00 -3.32
CA ASP A 103 27.84 6.33 -3.91
C ASP A 103 26.46 6.97 -4.17
N TYR A 104 25.46 6.11 -4.52
CA TYR A 104 24.06 6.49 -4.69
C TYR A 104 23.17 5.46 -3.99
N LEU A 105 22.21 5.95 -3.23
CA LEU A 105 21.21 5.12 -2.55
C LEU A 105 19.81 5.44 -3.07
N VAL A 106 19.03 4.42 -3.36
CA VAL A 106 17.61 4.56 -3.68
C VAL A 106 16.79 3.73 -2.71
N ILE A 107 15.91 4.39 -1.96
CA ILE A 107 15.02 3.74 -1.00
C ILE A 107 13.65 3.55 -1.67
N ALA A 108 13.30 2.29 -1.96
CA ALA A 108 12.10 1.88 -2.67
C ALA A 108 11.31 0.81 -1.88
N THR A 109 11.30 0.93 -0.56
CA THR A 109 10.75 -0.06 0.38
C THR A 109 9.22 -0.08 0.43
N GLY A 110 8.56 0.91 -0.15
CA GLY A 110 7.11 1.00 -0.14
C GLY A 110 6.54 1.34 1.24
N CYS A 111 5.30 0.93 1.46
CA CYS A 111 4.58 1.13 2.72
C CYS A 111 4.00 -0.19 3.25
N VAL A 112 3.57 -0.16 4.52
CA VAL A 112 3.00 -1.29 5.25
C VAL A 112 1.61 -0.90 5.79
N PRO A 113 0.56 -1.71 5.55
CA PRO A 113 -0.71 -1.55 6.24
C PRO A 113 -0.56 -1.68 7.75
N ALA A 114 -1.21 -0.81 8.50
CA ALA A 114 -1.11 -0.66 9.95
C ALA A 114 -2.50 -0.65 10.63
N PRO A 115 -3.27 -1.74 10.54
CA PRO A 115 -4.61 -1.80 11.15
C PRO A 115 -4.56 -1.62 12.68
N GLU A 116 -3.46 -1.95 13.34
CA GLU A 116 -3.24 -1.77 14.79
C GLU A 116 -3.24 -0.30 15.23
N ARG A 117 -3.14 0.65 14.30
CA ARG A 117 -3.23 2.10 14.59
C ARG A 117 -4.66 2.59 14.85
N ILE A 118 -5.63 1.75 14.59
CA ILE A 118 -7.04 1.98 14.93
C ILE A 118 -7.46 0.88 15.89
N GLU A 119 -7.88 1.26 17.10
CA GLU A 119 -8.31 0.34 18.15
C GLU A 119 -9.36 -0.64 17.64
N GLY A 120 -9.14 -1.95 17.83
CA GLY A 120 -10.04 -3.04 17.44
C GLY A 120 -10.10 -3.35 15.93
N LEU A 121 -9.45 -2.56 15.08
CA LEU A 121 -9.51 -2.81 13.63
C LEU A 121 -8.75 -4.07 13.23
N LYS A 122 -7.62 -4.34 13.85
CA LYS A 122 -6.80 -5.53 13.57
C LYS A 122 -7.54 -6.83 13.88
N GLU A 123 -8.36 -6.80 14.93
CA GLU A 123 -9.12 -7.95 15.43
C GLU A 123 -10.40 -8.20 14.62
N ALA A 124 -11.08 -7.14 14.21
CA ALA A 124 -12.40 -7.20 13.60
C ALA A 124 -12.41 -7.06 12.08
N GLY A 125 -11.46 -6.30 11.53
CA GLY A 125 -11.44 -5.93 10.12
C GLY A 125 -10.51 -6.80 9.27
N ASP A 126 -10.90 -7.01 8.02
CA ASP A 126 -10.04 -7.55 6.98
C ASP A 126 -9.79 -6.50 5.89
N HIS A 127 -8.71 -6.70 5.15
CA HIS A 127 -8.34 -5.85 4.03
C HIS A 127 -7.69 -6.69 2.90
N PHE A 128 -7.53 -6.09 1.74
CA PHE A 128 -6.95 -6.74 0.56
C PHE A 128 -5.57 -6.18 0.16
N TYR A 129 -4.91 -5.43 1.03
CA TYR A 129 -3.58 -4.86 0.75
C TYR A 129 -2.41 -5.81 1.05
N GLN A 130 -2.70 -6.96 1.65
CA GLN A 130 -1.77 -8.05 1.91
C GLN A 130 -2.46 -9.38 1.62
N TYR A 131 -1.67 -10.39 1.23
CA TYR A 131 -2.22 -11.68 0.83
C TYR A 131 -3.00 -12.39 1.95
N GLN A 132 -2.45 -12.46 3.17
CA GLN A 132 -3.12 -13.19 4.26
C GLN A 132 -4.46 -12.56 4.68
N PRO A 133 -4.57 -11.24 4.88
CA PRO A 133 -5.86 -10.60 5.09
C PRO A 133 -6.83 -10.78 3.91
N ALA A 134 -6.36 -10.69 2.67
CA ALA A 134 -7.20 -10.92 1.49
C ALA A 134 -7.76 -12.34 1.44
N ARG A 135 -6.97 -13.33 1.81
CA ARG A 135 -7.39 -14.72 1.90
C ARG A 135 -8.43 -14.94 3.01
N ARG A 136 -8.20 -14.39 4.21
CA ARG A 136 -9.20 -14.45 5.28
C ARG A 136 -10.51 -13.79 4.87
N LEU A 137 -10.43 -12.67 4.15
CA LEU A 137 -11.60 -12.01 3.60
C LEU A 137 -12.35 -12.92 2.62
N ALA A 138 -11.65 -13.62 1.73
CA ALA A 138 -12.25 -14.62 0.83
C ALA A 138 -13.00 -15.71 1.59
N GLU A 139 -12.38 -16.30 2.62
CA GLU A 139 -12.98 -17.34 3.45
C GLU A 139 -14.27 -16.84 4.15
N ARG A 140 -14.25 -15.61 4.66
CA ARG A 140 -15.42 -14.97 5.29
C ARG A 140 -16.51 -14.63 4.28
N LEU A 141 -16.15 -14.12 3.11
CA LEU A 141 -17.09 -13.82 2.04
C LEU A 141 -17.75 -15.10 1.49
N ALA A 142 -16.99 -16.18 1.36
CA ALA A 142 -17.50 -17.47 0.89
C ALA A 142 -18.55 -18.06 1.85
N SER A 143 -18.45 -17.80 3.14
CA SER A 143 -19.41 -18.28 4.16
C SER A 143 -20.55 -17.30 4.44
N LEU A 144 -20.53 -16.10 3.85
CA LEU A 144 -21.53 -15.07 4.13
C LEU A 144 -22.85 -15.37 3.39
N GLU A 145 -23.92 -15.66 4.14
CA GLU A 145 -25.25 -15.94 3.59
C GLU A 145 -26.23 -14.78 3.75
N SER A 146 -26.04 -13.95 4.78
CA SER A 146 -26.85 -12.77 5.06
C SER A 146 -26.12 -11.84 6.01
N GLY A 147 -26.63 -10.63 6.21
CA GLY A 147 -26.09 -9.65 7.16
C GLY A 147 -25.58 -8.39 6.50
N ARG A 148 -24.76 -7.64 7.21
CA ARG A 148 -24.21 -6.35 6.75
C ARG A 148 -22.71 -6.41 6.52
N VAL A 149 -22.28 -6.10 5.30
CA VAL A 149 -20.89 -5.85 4.98
C VAL A 149 -20.65 -4.34 5.05
N PHE A 150 -19.81 -3.93 5.98
CA PHE A 150 -19.41 -2.55 6.16
C PHE A 150 -18.03 -2.31 5.55
N ILE A 151 -17.95 -1.38 4.60
CA ILE A 151 -16.71 -1.02 3.90
C ILE A 151 -16.35 0.41 4.27
N THR A 152 -15.15 0.61 4.79
CA THR A 152 -14.69 1.93 5.24
C THR A 152 -13.25 2.20 4.84
N VAL A 153 -12.93 3.47 4.68
CA VAL A 153 -11.60 3.94 4.28
C VAL A 153 -11.01 4.77 5.42
N SER A 154 -9.80 4.40 5.85
CA SER A 154 -9.03 5.21 6.79
C SER A 154 -8.16 6.19 6.03
N PHE A 155 -8.27 7.47 6.37
CA PHE A 155 -7.39 8.52 5.85
C PHE A 155 -6.45 9.03 6.93
N PRO A 156 -5.25 9.53 6.54
CA PRO A 156 -4.35 10.18 7.48
C PRO A 156 -5.04 11.40 8.11
N ARG A 157 -4.65 11.71 9.33
CA ARG A 157 -5.20 12.84 10.09
C ARG A 157 -4.75 14.19 9.54
N THR A 158 -3.60 14.20 8.88
CA THR A 158 -2.96 15.41 8.36
C THR A 158 -3.30 15.58 6.87
N PRO A 159 -3.73 16.78 6.43
CA PRO A 159 -3.89 17.06 5.01
C PRO A 159 -2.56 16.99 4.25
N ASN A 160 -2.62 16.68 2.95
CA ASN A 160 -1.46 16.67 2.05
C ASN A 160 -0.34 15.71 2.43
N VAL A 161 -0.66 14.60 3.07
CA VAL A 161 0.27 13.50 3.31
C VAL A 161 -0.08 12.29 2.45
N PRO A 162 0.84 11.34 2.29
CA PRO A 162 0.56 10.07 1.63
C PRO A 162 -0.65 9.37 2.22
N HIS A 163 -1.52 8.84 1.38
CA HIS A 163 -2.74 8.15 1.78
C HIS A 163 -2.98 6.91 0.93
N GLN A 164 -3.80 6.02 1.44
CA GLN A 164 -4.23 4.81 0.73
C GLN A 164 -4.97 5.13 -0.56
N CYS A 165 -4.93 4.19 -1.51
CA CYS A 165 -5.66 4.28 -2.76
C CYS A 165 -7.16 4.46 -2.52
N GLY A 166 -7.73 5.57 -3.00
CA GLY A 166 -9.17 5.85 -2.87
C GLY A 166 -10.04 5.09 -3.86
N ILE A 167 -9.45 4.57 -4.95
CA ILE A 167 -10.17 3.84 -6.02
C ILE A 167 -10.41 2.39 -5.60
N ALA A 168 -9.40 1.71 -5.08
CA ALA A 168 -9.47 0.29 -4.76
C ALA A 168 -10.66 -0.09 -3.84
N PRO A 169 -11.02 0.67 -2.79
CA PRO A 169 -12.21 0.40 -2.01
C PRO A 169 -13.52 0.50 -2.79
N VAL A 170 -13.61 1.43 -3.75
CA VAL A 170 -14.78 1.57 -4.63
C VAL A 170 -14.89 0.37 -5.57
N GLU A 171 -13.80 0.01 -6.24
CA GLU A 171 -13.73 -1.17 -7.11
C GLU A 171 -14.11 -2.43 -6.34
N THR A 172 -13.53 -2.62 -5.16
CA THR A 172 -13.82 -3.76 -4.29
C THR A 172 -15.28 -3.80 -3.86
N THR A 173 -15.91 -2.64 -3.62
CA THR A 173 -17.35 -2.55 -3.29
C THR A 173 -18.21 -3.03 -4.46
N LEU A 174 -17.89 -2.63 -5.69
CA LEU A 174 -18.60 -3.08 -6.88
C LEU A 174 -18.36 -4.56 -7.19
N MET A 175 -17.12 -5.04 -6.98
CA MET A 175 -16.79 -6.46 -7.09
C MET A 175 -17.54 -7.31 -6.06
N LEU A 176 -17.71 -6.80 -4.84
CA LEU A 176 -18.50 -7.47 -3.80
C LEU A 176 -19.96 -7.60 -4.22
N ASP A 177 -20.58 -6.52 -4.72
CA ASP A 177 -21.97 -6.58 -5.20
C ASP A 177 -22.14 -7.66 -6.28
N ASP A 178 -21.22 -7.71 -7.25
CA ASP A 178 -21.24 -8.69 -8.32
C ASP A 178 -20.98 -10.13 -7.81
N TYR A 179 -20.04 -10.32 -6.89
CA TYR A 179 -19.75 -11.59 -6.24
C TYR A 179 -20.97 -12.15 -5.50
N LEU A 180 -21.65 -11.31 -4.70
CA LEU A 180 -22.85 -11.72 -3.96
C LEU A 180 -24.03 -12.04 -4.88
N ARG A 181 -24.16 -11.32 -6.02
CA ARG A 181 -25.16 -11.61 -7.05
C ARG A 181 -24.90 -12.98 -7.69
N ARG A 182 -23.67 -13.28 -8.06
CA ARG A 182 -23.29 -14.59 -8.62
C ARG A 182 -23.53 -15.74 -7.65
N ARG A 183 -23.38 -15.50 -6.34
CA ARG A 183 -23.71 -16.46 -5.29
C ARG A 183 -25.21 -16.56 -4.99
N GLY A 184 -26.06 -15.69 -5.52
CA GLY A 184 -27.50 -15.67 -5.24
C GLY A 184 -27.85 -15.23 -3.81
N VAL A 185 -26.96 -14.52 -3.12
CA VAL A 185 -27.18 -14.06 -1.73
C VAL A 185 -27.32 -12.54 -1.60
N ARG A 186 -27.14 -11.79 -2.70
CA ARG A 186 -27.10 -10.32 -2.70
C ARG A 186 -28.28 -9.66 -1.96
N GLU A 187 -29.48 -10.17 -2.15
CA GLU A 187 -30.70 -9.59 -1.57
C GLU A 187 -30.78 -9.78 -0.04
N ARG A 188 -29.98 -10.66 0.53
CA ARG A 188 -29.89 -10.91 1.98
C ARG A 188 -28.71 -10.18 2.64
N VAL A 189 -27.89 -9.50 1.84
CA VAL A 189 -26.68 -8.80 2.32
C VAL A 189 -26.81 -7.31 2.07
N GLU A 190 -26.80 -6.52 3.14
CA GLU A 190 -26.70 -5.07 3.06
C GLU A 190 -25.23 -4.68 2.85
N ILE A 191 -24.94 -3.91 1.82
CA ILE A 191 -23.62 -3.32 1.59
C ILE A 191 -23.66 -1.85 2.00
N VAL A 192 -22.78 -1.48 2.93
CA VAL A 192 -22.60 -0.10 3.38
C VAL A 192 -21.18 0.34 3.07
N TYR A 193 -21.03 1.35 2.24
CA TYR A 193 -19.74 1.97 1.94
C TYR A 193 -19.65 3.35 2.59
N THR A 194 -18.55 3.64 3.27
CA THR A 194 -18.31 4.96 3.88
C THR A 194 -17.02 5.60 3.41
N TYR A 195 -17.03 6.94 3.41
CA TYR A 195 -15.89 7.75 3.03
C TYR A 195 -15.69 8.89 4.02
N PRO A 196 -14.45 9.15 4.50
CA PRO A 196 -14.20 10.04 5.64
C PRO A 196 -14.41 11.53 5.34
N THR A 197 -14.56 11.92 4.10
CA THR A 197 -14.77 13.34 3.75
C THR A 197 -16.20 13.59 3.28
N THR A 198 -16.70 14.81 3.53
CA THR A 198 -17.96 15.31 2.95
C THR A 198 -17.78 15.79 1.50
N ALA A 199 -16.52 15.91 1.04
CA ALA A 199 -16.20 16.27 -0.35
C ALA A 199 -16.63 15.17 -1.33
N GLN A 200 -16.50 15.46 -2.62
CA GLN A 200 -16.77 14.47 -3.65
C GLN A 200 -15.87 13.24 -3.49
N LEU A 201 -16.47 12.07 -3.58
CA LEU A 201 -15.78 10.80 -3.62
C LEU A 201 -14.72 10.82 -4.74
N LEU A 202 -13.50 10.40 -4.42
CA LEU A 202 -12.37 10.34 -5.37
C LEU A 202 -11.87 11.69 -5.91
N ARG A 203 -12.27 12.83 -5.33
CA ARG A 203 -11.79 14.15 -5.78
C ARG A 203 -10.25 14.25 -5.78
N ASN A 204 -9.60 13.52 -4.90
CA ASN A 204 -8.13 13.50 -4.77
C ASN A 204 -7.45 12.49 -5.71
N CYS A 205 -8.21 11.74 -6.50
CA CYS A 205 -7.63 10.84 -7.50
C CYS A 205 -7.32 11.64 -8.77
N LEU A 206 -6.04 11.97 -8.96
CA LEU A 206 -5.55 12.79 -10.08
C LEU A 206 -5.91 12.26 -11.47
N PHE A 207 -6.20 10.97 -11.57
CA PHE A 207 -6.48 10.29 -12.85
C PHE A 207 -7.97 10.17 -13.18
N LEU A 208 -8.87 10.50 -12.23
CA LEU A 208 -10.30 10.42 -12.47
C LEU A 208 -10.85 11.78 -12.85
N GLN A 209 -11.40 11.87 -14.05
CA GLN A 209 -12.10 13.06 -14.51
C GLN A 209 -13.38 13.27 -13.70
N ARG A 210 -13.84 14.54 -13.59
CA ARG A 210 -15.06 14.93 -12.88
C ARG A 210 -16.28 14.01 -13.08
N PRO A 211 -16.56 13.50 -14.30
CA PRO A 211 -17.73 12.64 -14.53
C PRO A 211 -17.75 11.39 -13.63
N THR A 212 -16.61 10.78 -13.36
CA THR A 212 -16.56 9.54 -12.54
C THR A 212 -16.99 9.78 -11.10
N CYS A 213 -16.59 10.91 -10.50
CA CYS A 213 -16.96 11.26 -9.12
C CYS A 213 -18.47 11.54 -8.98
N GLU A 214 -19.12 11.97 -10.05
CA GLU A 214 -20.55 12.28 -10.08
C GLU A 214 -21.40 11.02 -10.34
N ILE A 215 -20.89 10.09 -11.13
CA ILE A 215 -21.60 8.86 -11.51
C ILE A 215 -21.62 7.84 -10.35
N LEU A 216 -20.56 7.77 -9.54
CA LEU A 216 -20.43 6.75 -8.51
C LEU A 216 -21.57 6.72 -7.47
N PRO A 217 -22.04 7.85 -6.92
CA PRO A 217 -23.17 7.82 -5.98
C PRO A 217 -24.45 7.25 -6.61
N SER A 218 -24.75 7.65 -7.87
CA SER A 218 -25.90 7.12 -8.61
C SER A 218 -25.75 5.63 -8.92
N LEU A 219 -24.54 5.18 -9.24
CA LEU A 219 -24.26 3.76 -9.47
C LEU A 219 -24.45 2.94 -8.19
N PHE A 220 -23.99 3.43 -7.03
CA PHE A 220 -24.20 2.78 -5.76
C PHE A 220 -25.68 2.68 -5.43
N GLU A 221 -26.44 3.76 -5.61
CA GLU A 221 -27.89 3.78 -5.40
C GLU A 221 -28.61 2.76 -6.31
N GLN A 222 -28.30 2.73 -7.62
CA GLN A 222 -28.87 1.77 -8.57
C GLN A 222 -28.57 0.32 -8.20
N ARG A 223 -27.44 0.06 -7.52
CA ARG A 223 -27.03 -1.27 -7.07
C ARG A 223 -27.50 -1.60 -5.64
N GLY A 224 -28.26 -0.71 -5.01
CA GLY A 224 -28.70 -0.90 -3.62
C GLY A 224 -27.54 -0.92 -2.62
N ILE A 225 -26.47 -0.17 -2.89
CA ILE A 225 -25.32 0.02 -2.01
C ILE A 225 -25.54 1.32 -1.23
N ARG A 226 -25.58 1.24 0.09
CA ARG A 226 -25.73 2.43 0.93
C ARG A 226 -24.40 3.18 1.01
N PHE A 227 -24.40 4.43 0.59
CA PHE A 227 -23.22 5.29 0.65
C PHE A 227 -23.38 6.38 1.71
N GLN A 228 -22.43 6.47 2.63
CA GLN A 228 -22.39 7.51 3.66
C GLN A 228 -21.07 8.28 3.59
N ARG A 229 -21.14 9.60 3.56
CA ARG A 229 -20.00 10.52 3.62
C ARG A 229 -19.79 11.01 5.05
N GLY A 230 -18.58 11.47 5.34
CA GLY A 230 -18.25 12.06 6.63
C GLY A 230 -18.09 11.04 7.75
N PHE A 231 -17.78 9.80 7.43
CA PHE A 231 -17.50 8.76 8.42
C PHE A 231 -15.97 8.51 8.47
N THR A 232 -15.31 9.08 9.47
CA THR A 232 -13.89 8.84 9.71
C THR A 232 -13.74 7.79 10.80
N LEU A 233 -13.30 6.58 10.43
CA LEU A 233 -13.16 5.49 11.38
C LEU A 233 -12.23 5.88 12.55
N ALA A 234 -12.72 5.81 13.77
CA ALA A 234 -12.01 6.12 15.00
C ALA A 234 -11.57 4.88 15.77
N ARG A 235 -12.49 3.94 15.95
CA ARG A 235 -12.26 2.66 16.63
C ARG A 235 -13.29 1.62 16.19
N VAL A 236 -13.03 0.39 16.49
CA VAL A 236 -13.94 -0.74 16.28
C VAL A 236 -14.10 -1.50 17.60
N ASP A 237 -15.32 -1.91 17.92
CA ASP A 237 -15.61 -2.86 18.98
C ASP A 237 -15.79 -4.24 18.36
N PRO A 238 -14.82 -5.17 18.50
CA PRO A 238 -14.89 -6.48 17.88
C PRO A 238 -15.98 -7.40 18.45
N GLU A 239 -16.31 -7.24 19.75
CA GLU A 239 -17.30 -8.07 20.43
C GLU A 239 -18.73 -7.66 20.04
N ARG A 240 -19.00 -6.36 20.04
CA ARG A 240 -20.30 -5.82 19.63
C ARG A 240 -20.45 -5.71 18.13
N ARG A 241 -19.37 -5.85 17.37
CA ARG A 241 -19.30 -5.65 15.91
C ARG A 241 -19.83 -4.28 15.49
N ILE A 242 -19.32 -3.24 16.14
CA ILE A 242 -19.69 -1.84 15.86
C ILE A 242 -18.43 -1.06 15.53
N ALA A 243 -18.44 -0.35 14.41
CA ALA A 243 -17.45 0.64 14.05
C ALA A 243 -17.94 2.04 14.45
N TYR A 244 -17.06 2.84 15.03
CA TYR A 244 -17.34 4.19 15.52
C TYR A 244 -16.55 5.21 14.70
N SER A 245 -17.22 6.28 14.30
CA SER A 245 -16.57 7.39 13.63
C SER A 245 -16.13 8.47 14.62
N LYS A 246 -15.23 9.36 14.16
CA LYS A 246 -14.84 10.57 14.90
C LYS A 246 -15.99 11.58 14.99
N GLU A 247 -16.90 11.52 14.04
CA GLU A 247 -18.08 12.36 13.94
C GLU A 247 -19.18 11.94 14.91
N GLY A 248 -19.06 10.78 15.55
CA GLY A 248 -20.00 10.25 16.54
C GLY A 248 -21.00 9.23 15.98
N ASP A 249 -20.85 8.86 14.72
CA ASP A 249 -21.70 7.84 14.11
C ASP A 249 -21.27 6.42 14.50
N GLU A 250 -22.23 5.51 14.52
CA GLU A 250 -22.04 4.08 14.75
C GLU A 250 -22.50 3.28 13.53
N GLN A 251 -21.70 2.29 13.13
CA GLN A 251 -22.05 1.35 12.07
C GLN A 251 -21.87 -0.09 12.55
N PRO A 252 -22.98 -0.83 12.79
CA PRO A 252 -22.90 -2.26 13.06
C PRO A 252 -22.55 -3.02 11.79
N PHE A 253 -21.87 -4.17 11.94
CA PHE A 253 -21.46 -5.00 10.83
C PHE A 253 -21.42 -6.50 11.20
N ASP A 254 -21.61 -7.35 10.22
CA ASP A 254 -21.30 -8.79 10.31
C ASP A 254 -19.92 -9.08 9.71
N LEU A 255 -19.53 -8.31 8.68
CA LEU A 255 -18.21 -8.33 8.09
C LEU A 255 -17.69 -6.91 7.87
N LEU A 256 -16.48 -6.62 8.34
CA LEU A 256 -15.81 -5.34 8.15
C LEU A 256 -14.68 -5.47 7.13
N MET A 257 -14.78 -4.73 6.03
CA MET A 257 -13.73 -4.53 5.04
C MET A 257 -13.18 -3.11 5.21
N ALA A 258 -11.95 -2.96 5.67
CA ALA A 258 -11.39 -1.64 5.94
C ALA A 258 -10.12 -1.40 5.12
N THR A 259 -9.99 -0.20 4.57
CA THR A 259 -8.70 0.31 4.12
C THR A 259 -7.94 0.79 5.35
N PRO A 260 -6.91 0.06 5.83
CA PRO A 260 -6.21 0.42 7.06
C PRO A 260 -5.31 1.64 6.87
N PRO A 261 -4.89 2.33 7.93
CA PRO A 261 -3.76 3.26 7.86
C PRO A 261 -2.51 2.58 7.32
N ILE A 262 -1.57 3.37 6.84
CA ILE A 262 -0.27 2.91 6.34
C ILE A 262 0.87 3.66 7.02
N HIS A 263 2.06 3.06 7.01
CA HIS A 263 3.31 3.72 7.39
C HIS A 263 4.50 3.19 6.56
N ALA A 264 5.61 3.91 6.57
CA ALA A 264 6.86 3.43 6.01
C ALA A 264 7.43 2.27 6.87
N VAL A 265 8.31 1.48 6.29
CA VAL A 265 9.00 0.39 7.04
C VAL A 265 9.85 0.96 8.18
N ASP A 266 10.09 0.16 9.23
CA ASP A 266 10.76 0.61 10.45
C ASP A 266 12.13 1.25 10.19
N ALA A 267 12.96 0.65 9.34
CA ALA A 267 14.26 1.21 8.97
C ALA A 267 14.18 2.64 8.40
N VAL A 268 13.09 2.97 7.73
CA VAL A 268 12.83 4.32 7.20
C VAL A 268 12.28 5.24 8.30
N ARG A 269 11.37 4.74 9.13
CA ARG A 269 10.81 5.52 10.25
C ARG A 269 11.87 5.93 11.28
N GLU A 270 12.86 5.06 11.48
CA GLU A 270 13.91 5.21 12.49
C GLU A 270 15.19 5.86 11.92
N CYS A 271 15.22 6.22 10.64
CA CYS A 271 16.44 6.70 9.98
C CYS A 271 16.86 8.14 10.35
N GLY A 272 16.04 8.86 11.12
CA GLY A 272 16.32 10.24 11.56
C GLY A 272 16.02 11.33 10.54
N LEU A 273 15.54 10.99 9.34
CA LEU A 273 15.15 11.94 8.30
C LEU A 273 13.64 12.11 8.16
N SER A 274 12.87 11.14 8.66
CA SER A 274 11.41 11.23 8.65
C SER A 274 10.96 12.44 9.46
N GLN A 275 10.17 13.33 8.82
CA GLN A 275 9.65 14.49 9.53
C GLN A 275 8.67 14.06 10.63
N ALA A 276 8.83 14.67 11.80
CA ALA A 276 8.05 14.37 13.01
C ALA A 276 6.54 14.64 12.90
N ALA A 277 6.07 15.25 11.82
CA ALA A 277 4.63 15.45 11.57
C ALA A 277 3.90 14.14 11.24
N ALA A 278 4.64 13.09 10.97
CA ALA A 278 4.04 11.85 10.58
C ALA A 278 4.63 10.71 11.40
N ASP A 279 3.91 10.25 12.40
CA ASP A 279 4.08 8.90 12.97
C ASP A 279 4.19 7.81 11.88
N GLU A 280 3.94 8.16 10.64
CA GLU A 280 3.96 7.33 9.46
C GLU A 280 5.35 7.16 8.87
N GLY A 281 6.28 8.10 9.13
CA GLY A 281 7.71 7.97 8.85
C GLY A 281 8.10 8.08 7.37
N TRP A 282 7.41 8.93 6.59
CA TRP A 282 7.76 9.17 5.19
C TRP A 282 9.06 9.96 5.04
N LEU A 283 9.80 9.71 3.97
CA LEU A 283 11.01 10.47 3.65
C LEU A 283 10.66 11.78 2.93
N PRO A 284 11.11 12.94 3.44
CA PRO A 284 10.89 14.22 2.81
C PRO A 284 11.58 14.25 1.45
N THR A 285 10.79 14.40 0.38
CA THR A 285 11.22 14.14 -0.99
C THR A 285 11.00 15.32 -1.89
N ASN A 286 12.01 15.71 -2.65
CA ASN A 286 11.87 16.67 -3.73
C ASN A 286 11.04 16.03 -4.86
N HIS A 287 9.89 16.62 -5.21
CA HIS A 287 8.95 16.05 -6.17
C HIS A 287 9.45 16.05 -7.63
N GLU A 288 10.44 16.89 -7.97
CA GLU A 288 11.00 16.96 -9.31
C GLU A 288 12.15 15.96 -9.51
N THR A 289 12.99 15.79 -8.49
CA THR A 289 14.21 14.97 -8.58
C THR A 289 14.13 13.65 -7.86
N LEU A 290 13.13 13.47 -6.98
CA LEU A 290 12.98 12.35 -6.05
C LEU A 290 14.14 12.22 -5.05
N GLN A 291 14.97 13.24 -4.91
CA GLN A 291 16.03 13.29 -3.92
C GLN A 291 15.44 13.53 -2.52
N VAL A 292 15.97 12.83 -1.52
CA VAL A 292 15.62 13.05 -0.11
C VAL A 292 16.24 14.36 0.38
N TYR A 293 15.44 15.24 0.99
CA TYR A 293 15.95 16.47 1.54
C TYR A 293 16.89 16.21 2.73
N GLY A 294 17.96 17.02 2.81
CA GLY A 294 18.92 16.98 3.91
C GLY A 294 20.02 15.93 3.77
N VAL A 295 20.03 15.14 2.69
CA VAL A 295 21.10 14.17 2.41
C VAL A 295 21.44 14.16 0.92
N ASP A 296 22.74 14.07 0.62
CA ASP A 296 23.22 14.00 -0.75
C ASP A 296 23.16 12.58 -1.30
N ARG A 297 22.86 12.46 -2.62
CA ARG A 297 22.90 11.19 -3.38
C ARG A 297 21.98 10.11 -2.82
N VAL A 298 20.96 10.50 -2.06
CA VAL A 298 19.90 9.61 -1.57
C VAL A 298 18.58 9.98 -2.23
N TYR A 299 17.94 9.00 -2.83
CA TYR A 299 16.69 9.14 -3.55
C TYR A 299 15.64 8.19 -2.98
N THR A 300 14.38 8.48 -3.22
CA THR A 300 13.29 7.58 -2.87
C THR A 300 12.27 7.52 -3.97
N LEU A 301 11.60 6.37 -4.13
CA LEU A 301 10.56 6.19 -5.13
C LEU A 301 9.50 5.18 -4.68
N GLY A 302 8.36 5.22 -5.35
CA GLY A 302 7.20 4.39 -4.99
C GLY A 302 6.53 4.88 -3.70
N ASP A 303 5.93 3.97 -2.95
CA ASP A 303 5.14 4.32 -1.77
C ASP A 303 5.95 4.80 -0.55
N THR A 304 7.26 4.84 -0.65
CA THR A 304 8.15 5.38 0.40
C THR A 304 8.19 6.91 0.42
N VAL A 305 7.85 7.56 -0.70
CA VAL A 305 7.97 9.03 -0.85
C VAL A 305 6.98 9.80 0.02
N ASP A 306 7.37 10.95 0.54
CA ASP A 306 6.50 11.92 1.20
C ASP A 306 5.85 12.87 0.18
N LEU A 307 5.06 12.32 -0.71
CA LEU A 307 4.29 13.09 -1.67
C LEU A 307 2.80 12.87 -1.42
N PRO A 308 1.94 13.91 -1.55
CA PRO A 308 0.51 13.83 -1.27
C PRO A 308 -0.25 13.09 -2.39
N VAL A 309 0.19 11.87 -2.67
CA VAL A 309 -0.37 10.99 -3.70
C VAL A 309 -0.87 9.69 -3.08
N SER A 310 -1.83 9.07 -3.75
CA SER A 310 -2.32 7.75 -3.35
C SER A 310 -1.22 6.71 -3.38
N LYS A 311 -1.17 5.87 -2.35
CA LYS A 311 -0.29 4.70 -2.23
C LYS A 311 -1.06 3.43 -2.62
N ALA A 312 -0.33 2.49 -3.22
CA ALA A 312 -0.92 1.24 -3.71
C ALA A 312 -0.83 0.09 -2.70
#